data_00b06334ed14cba6e7291313c61fbbf2
#
_entry.id   00b06334ed14cba6e7291313c61fbbf2
#
_cell.length_a   1.000
_cell.length_b   1.000
_cell.length_c   1.000
_cell.angle_alpha   90.00
_cell.angle_beta   90.00
_cell.angle_gamma   90.00
#
_symmetry.space_group_name_H-M   'P 1'
#
loop_
_entity.id
_entity.type
_entity.pdbx_description
1 polymer ?
#
loop_
_entity_poly.entity_id
_entity_poly.type
_entity_poly.pdbx_seq_one_letter_code
_entity_poly.pdbx_strand_id
1 'polypeptide(L)'
;YGKYNSFTQLTNVIGPAVVSLSGSSAAVNPAVLAAQLAFQNGANTVTIMPVARISNGTTASDSDWANTFTAVGSGTNSNATMLASVPGVDVIVPIYPFTTSGNVQSSTSTVSAAISAYITKQTSNGIYQRFFIGVDGTTASVNATGVQSLATGFNNTRISLCFPALLNYNPGLNTSNGLTNATFNIGGQYMAAAVAGVFVGQPSVSTPVTNKQVYGFADIPSQISSVDAATNYLPYGILTVRKKRDGNFWVLHGLTTNVSTWLTQEISINAVGDVLANNIKSDLENSYLVGGPMTKNTLSAVLGTVQGTLTNTISSGLIQAYQNLGLSVNPAAPTTVNVTFQYAPTYPINYIQVVFSLNTQTGQVVYGNAQSNLVVY
;
A
#
# COMPACT_ATOMS: atom_id res chain seq x y z
N TYR A 1 1.21 17.00 -13.41
CA TYR A 1 0.70 16.53 -12.13
C TYR A 1 0.34 17.71 -11.22
N GLY A 2 -0.60 17.47 -10.28
CA GLY A 2 -0.98 18.45 -9.25
C GLY A 2 -0.82 17.87 -7.86
N LYS A 3 -0.23 18.65 -6.93
CA LYS A 3 -0.08 18.31 -5.51
C LYS A 3 -1.11 19.10 -4.70
N TYR A 4 -1.87 18.41 -3.86
CA TYR A 4 -2.97 18.95 -3.08
C TYR A 4 -2.82 18.55 -1.62
N ASN A 5 -3.01 19.51 -0.73
CA ASN A 5 -2.88 19.30 0.72
C ASN A 5 -4.23 19.22 1.43
N SER A 6 -5.33 19.35 0.69
CA SER A 6 -6.68 19.15 1.20
C SER A 6 -7.64 18.80 0.06
N PHE A 7 -8.73 18.13 0.42
CA PHE A 7 -9.80 17.82 -0.53
C PHE A 7 -10.48 19.07 -1.10
N THR A 8 -10.66 20.10 -0.29
CA THR A 8 -11.23 21.39 -0.75
C THR A 8 -10.34 22.05 -1.81
N GLN A 9 -9.02 22.06 -1.61
CA GLN A 9 -8.10 22.59 -2.61
C GLN A 9 -8.22 21.83 -3.93
N LEU A 10 -8.32 20.50 -3.86
CA LEU A 10 -8.46 19.62 -5.02
C LEU A 10 -9.76 19.90 -5.79
N THR A 11 -10.89 19.97 -5.08
CA THR A 11 -12.19 20.17 -5.73
C THR A 11 -12.34 21.55 -6.34
N ASN A 12 -11.69 22.57 -5.79
CA ASN A 12 -11.66 23.91 -6.36
C ASN A 12 -10.91 23.98 -7.71
N VAL A 13 -9.94 23.07 -7.92
CA VAL A 13 -9.10 23.05 -9.13
C VAL A 13 -9.64 22.08 -10.18
N ILE A 14 -10.03 20.86 -9.77
CA ILE A 14 -10.39 19.78 -10.69
C ILE A 14 -11.92 19.57 -10.78
N GLY A 15 -12.65 19.99 -9.76
CA GLY A 15 -14.09 19.78 -9.64
C GLY A 15 -14.47 18.67 -8.66
N PRO A 16 -15.78 18.36 -8.55
CA PRO A 16 -16.29 17.41 -7.56
C PRO A 16 -15.95 15.96 -7.90
N ALA A 17 -15.95 15.09 -6.88
CA ALA A 17 -15.74 13.66 -7.04
C ALA A 17 -16.89 12.99 -7.82
N VAL A 18 -18.13 13.42 -7.58
CA VAL A 18 -19.33 12.98 -8.30
C VAL A 18 -19.87 14.16 -9.07
N VAL A 19 -19.90 14.03 -10.40
CA VAL A 19 -20.30 15.12 -11.31
C VAL A 19 -21.82 15.13 -11.50
N SER A 20 -22.40 13.95 -11.65
CA SER A 20 -23.86 13.79 -11.77
C SER A 20 -24.28 12.41 -11.27
N LEU A 21 -25.54 12.29 -10.85
CA LEU A 21 -26.15 11.05 -10.43
C LEU A 21 -27.54 10.96 -11.08
N SER A 22 -27.80 9.87 -11.81
CA SER A 22 -29.10 9.57 -12.41
C SER A 22 -29.49 8.14 -12.07
N GLY A 23 -30.43 7.98 -11.15
CA GLY A 23 -30.80 6.67 -10.59
C GLY A 23 -29.61 5.99 -9.91
N SER A 24 -29.26 4.78 -10.38
CA SER A 24 -28.10 4.02 -9.90
C SER A 24 -26.82 4.28 -10.70
N SER A 25 -26.85 5.18 -11.68
CA SER A 25 -25.71 5.53 -12.52
C SER A 25 -25.10 6.84 -12.05
N ALA A 26 -23.80 6.87 -11.90
CA ALA A 26 -23.06 8.05 -11.48
C ALA A 26 -21.95 8.38 -12.49
N ALA A 27 -21.83 9.66 -12.84
CA ALA A 27 -20.63 10.16 -13.48
C ALA A 27 -19.67 10.61 -12.40
N VAL A 28 -18.55 9.91 -12.24
CA VAL A 28 -17.53 10.20 -11.26
C VAL A 28 -16.27 10.74 -11.92
N ASN A 29 -15.56 11.60 -11.20
CA ASN A 29 -14.17 11.92 -11.50
C ASN A 29 -13.29 10.93 -10.72
N PRO A 30 -12.68 9.92 -11.37
CA PRO A 30 -12.02 8.83 -10.68
C PRO A 30 -10.88 9.28 -9.79
N ALA A 31 -10.07 10.24 -10.26
CA ALA A 31 -8.93 10.73 -9.50
C ALA A 31 -9.38 11.52 -8.26
N VAL A 32 -10.44 12.33 -8.39
CA VAL A 32 -10.95 13.14 -7.27
C VAL A 32 -11.65 12.26 -6.23
N LEU A 33 -12.41 11.24 -6.65
CA LEU A 33 -13.03 10.29 -5.73
C LEU A 33 -11.99 9.48 -4.96
N ALA A 34 -10.96 8.98 -5.63
CA ALA A 34 -9.86 8.28 -4.98
C ALA A 34 -9.13 9.17 -3.97
N ALA A 35 -8.83 10.41 -4.35
CA ALA A 35 -8.20 11.38 -3.47
C ALA A 35 -9.08 11.73 -2.26
N GLN A 36 -10.40 11.88 -2.45
CA GLN A 36 -11.35 12.08 -1.36
C GLN A 36 -11.24 10.97 -0.32
N LEU A 37 -11.28 9.72 -0.78
CA LEU A 37 -11.17 8.55 0.10
C LEU A 37 -9.81 8.49 0.80
N ALA A 38 -8.72 8.84 0.12
CA ALA A 38 -7.41 8.92 0.74
C ALA A 38 -7.35 9.99 1.85
N PHE A 39 -7.86 11.20 1.59
CA PHE A 39 -7.93 12.26 2.62
C PHE A 39 -8.81 11.89 3.80
N GLN A 40 -9.98 11.28 3.58
CA GLN A 40 -10.88 10.82 4.65
C GLN A 40 -10.24 9.77 5.56
N ASN A 41 -9.24 9.06 5.05
CA ASN A 41 -8.53 8.00 5.75
C ASN A 41 -7.14 8.42 6.27
N GLY A 42 -6.81 9.71 6.24
CA GLY A 42 -5.63 10.25 6.91
C GLY A 42 -4.48 10.70 6.02
N ALA A 43 -4.63 10.66 4.70
CA ALA A 43 -3.62 11.24 3.82
C ALA A 43 -3.55 12.77 4.00
N ASN A 44 -2.36 13.30 4.25
CA ASN A 44 -2.14 14.74 4.40
C ASN A 44 -1.87 15.45 3.06
N THR A 45 -1.41 14.70 2.09
CA THR A 45 -1.08 15.21 0.76
C THR A 45 -1.39 14.15 -0.28
N VAL A 46 -2.04 14.54 -1.35
CA VAL A 46 -2.31 13.69 -2.51
C VAL A 46 -1.76 14.36 -3.76
N THR A 47 -1.00 13.59 -4.55
CA THR A 47 -0.55 14.02 -5.87
C THR A 47 -1.34 13.27 -6.92
N ILE A 48 -2.00 14.01 -7.81
CA ILE A 48 -2.72 13.43 -8.94
C ILE A 48 -1.87 13.55 -10.19
N MET A 49 -1.62 12.42 -10.83
CA MET A 49 -0.94 12.34 -12.12
C MET A 49 -1.90 11.73 -13.15
N PRO A 50 -2.29 12.49 -14.19
CA PRO A 50 -3.10 11.95 -15.26
C PRO A 50 -2.30 10.99 -16.12
N VAL A 51 -2.95 9.95 -16.63
CA VAL A 51 -2.36 9.06 -17.64
C VAL A 51 -2.42 9.75 -18.99
N ALA A 52 -1.28 9.93 -19.65
CA ALA A 52 -1.25 10.50 -20.98
C ALA A 52 -1.73 9.45 -22.00
N ARG A 53 -2.66 9.85 -22.83
CA ARG A 53 -3.18 9.03 -23.93
C ARG A 53 -2.30 9.21 -25.16
N ILE A 54 -1.89 8.09 -25.73
CA ILE A 54 -1.10 8.05 -26.97
C ILE A 54 -2.05 7.99 -28.19
N SER A 55 -3.20 7.37 -28.01
CA SER A 55 -4.24 7.24 -29.02
C SER A 55 -5.34 8.32 -28.84
N ASN A 56 -6.05 8.64 -29.93
CA ASN A 56 -7.17 9.60 -29.91
C ASN A 56 -8.45 9.07 -29.24
N GLY A 57 -8.36 8.01 -28.43
CA GLY A 57 -9.48 7.44 -27.70
C GLY A 57 -10.04 8.38 -26.61
N THR A 58 -11.25 8.12 -26.16
CA THR A 58 -11.88 8.85 -25.04
C THR A 58 -11.40 8.41 -23.67
N THR A 59 -10.90 7.15 -23.56
CA THR A 59 -10.38 6.54 -22.34
C THR A 59 -8.94 6.07 -22.57
N ALA A 60 -8.13 6.05 -21.51
CA ALA A 60 -6.78 5.51 -21.56
C ALA A 60 -6.81 3.99 -21.79
N SER A 61 -6.02 3.52 -22.75
CA SER A 61 -5.83 2.10 -23.05
C SER A 61 -4.86 1.43 -22.06
N ASP A 62 -4.79 0.10 -22.06
CA ASP A 62 -3.80 -0.65 -21.27
C ASP A 62 -2.36 -0.25 -21.61
N SER A 63 -2.10 0.06 -22.89
CA SER A 63 -0.80 0.56 -23.34
C SER A 63 -0.49 1.95 -22.76
N ASP A 64 -1.47 2.84 -22.64
CA ASP A 64 -1.28 4.15 -22.04
C ASP A 64 -0.95 4.03 -20.55
N TRP A 65 -1.65 3.14 -19.84
CA TRP A 65 -1.37 2.83 -18.44
C TRP A 65 0.01 2.21 -18.27
N ALA A 66 0.37 1.21 -19.08
CA ALA A 66 1.68 0.58 -19.03
C ALA A 66 2.82 1.58 -19.29
N ASN A 67 2.65 2.48 -20.25
CA ASN A 67 3.62 3.52 -20.56
C ASN A 67 3.85 4.50 -19.40
N THR A 68 2.88 4.64 -18.49
CA THR A 68 3.03 5.43 -17.26
C THR A 68 4.09 4.83 -16.34
N PHE A 69 4.28 3.52 -16.38
CA PHE A 69 5.23 2.79 -15.53
C PHE A 69 6.49 2.32 -16.26
N THR A 70 6.53 2.39 -17.60
CA THR A 70 7.73 2.00 -18.34
C THR A 70 8.79 3.09 -18.27
N ALA A 71 10.01 2.69 -17.96
CA ALA A 71 11.13 3.61 -17.96
C ALA A 71 11.41 4.11 -19.36
N VAL A 72 11.57 5.41 -19.49
CA VAL A 72 11.95 6.09 -20.71
C VAL A 72 13.25 5.50 -21.27
N GLY A 73 13.15 4.84 -22.40
CA GLY A 73 14.29 4.29 -23.11
C GLY A 73 14.36 4.67 -24.58
N SER A 74 13.27 4.98 -25.23
CA SER A 74 13.28 5.36 -26.65
C SER A 74 11.90 5.78 -27.12
N GLY A 75 11.57 7.03 -26.98
CA GLY A 75 10.32 7.54 -27.60
C GLY A 75 9.66 8.63 -26.78
N THR A 76 8.95 9.44 -27.45
CA THR A 76 8.32 10.69 -27.10
C THR A 76 7.36 10.72 -25.89
N ASN A 77 7.28 9.69 -25.06
CA ASN A 77 6.33 9.61 -23.96
C ASN A 77 7.01 9.67 -22.59
N SER A 78 6.94 10.84 -22.00
CA SER A 78 7.63 11.24 -20.78
C SER A 78 6.94 10.83 -19.45
N ASN A 79 5.88 10.01 -19.48
CA ASN A 79 5.06 9.80 -18.27
C ASN A 79 5.74 9.01 -17.16
N ALA A 80 6.48 7.96 -17.49
CA ALA A 80 7.22 7.20 -16.47
C ALA A 80 8.35 8.03 -15.85
N THR A 81 8.99 8.90 -16.64
CA THR A 81 9.94 9.88 -16.12
C THR A 81 9.25 10.86 -15.20
N MET A 82 8.02 11.27 -15.51
CA MET A 82 7.24 12.17 -14.65
C MET A 82 6.93 11.53 -13.30
N LEU A 83 6.47 10.29 -13.27
CA LEU A 83 6.19 9.59 -12.00
C LEU A 83 7.45 9.42 -11.15
N ALA A 84 8.55 9.02 -11.77
CA ALA A 84 9.84 8.87 -11.08
C ALA A 84 10.44 10.22 -10.63
N SER A 85 10.11 11.31 -11.33
CA SER A 85 10.60 12.66 -11.00
C SER A 85 9.73 13.43 -10.01
N VAL A 86 8.56 12.91 -9.63
CA VAL A 86 7.71 13.56 -8.61
C VAL A 86 8.33 13.35 -7.23
N PRO A 87 8.84 14.40 -6.58
CA PRO A 87 9.52 14.24 -5.30
C PRO A 87 8.54 13.90 -4.18
N GLY A 88 8.97 13.04 -3.25
CA GLY A 88 8.21 12.71 -2.05
C GLY A 88 6.94 11.90 -2.30
N VAL A 89 6.93 11.07 -3.34
CA VAL A 89 5.86 10.08 -3.57
C VAL A 89 6.33 8.73 -3.04
N ASP A 90 5.79 8.34 -1.90
CA ASP A 90 6.10 7.07 -1.24
C ASP A 90 5.06 5.99 -1.55
N VAL A 91 3.81 6.40 -1.83
CA VAL A 91 2.68 5.50 -2.08
C VAL A 91 2.01 5.85 -3.40
N ILE A 92 1.77 4.86 -4.23
CA ILE A 92 1.14 4.98 -5.54
C ILE A 92 -0.13 4.11 -5.56
N VAL A 93 -1.23 4.71 -6.01
CA VAL A 93 -2.51 4.01 -6.19
C VAL A 93 -2.94 4.18 -7.65
N PRO A 94 -2.77 3.18 -8.51
CA PRO A 94 -3.30 3.23 -9.85
C PRO A 94 -4.83 3.07 -9.81
N ILE A 95 -5.55 4.06 -10.34
CA ILE A 95 -7.01 3.97 -10.48
C ILE A 95 -7.33 3.28 -11.81
N TYR A 96 -6.81 2.09 -11.95
CA TYR A 96 -6.93 1.23 -13.11
C TYR A 96 -7.84 0.03 -12.79
N PRO A 97 -8.81 -0.30 -13.65
CA PRO A 97 -9.68 -1.46 -13.44
C PRO A 97 -8.93 -2.76 -13.79
N PHE A 98 -8.46 -3.49 -12.77
CA PHE A 98 -7.79 -4.78 -12.97
C PHE A 98 -8.78 -5.93 -13.28
N THR A 99 -9.80 -5.66 -14.06
CA THR A 99 -10.79 -6.64 -14.52
C THR A 99 -11.16 -6.41 -15.98
N THR A 100 -11.28 -7.50 -16.74
CA THR A 100 -11.81 -7.47 -18.12
C THR A 100 -12.78 -8.63 -18.30
N SER A 101 -13.98 -8.35 -18.85
CA SER A 101 -14.96 -9.35 -19.35
C SER A 101 -15.15 -10.57 -18.42
N GLY A 102 -15.31 -10.34 -17.10
CA GLY A 102 -15.55 -11.41 -16.14
C GLY A 102 -14.30 -12.05 -15.54
N ASN A 103 -13.12 -11.62 -15.93
CA ASN A 103 -11.86 -12.16 -15.41
C ASN A 103 -11.02 -11.04 -14.76
N VAL A 104 -10.36 -11.37 -13.65
CA VAL A 104 -9.30 -10.54 -13.10
C VAL A 104 -8.11 -10.56 -14.06
N GLN A 105 -7.54 -9.40 -14.36
CA GLN A 105 -6.34 -9.35 -15.20
C GLN A 105 -5.21 -10.16 -14.57
N SER A 106 -4.51 -10.92 -15.40
CA SER A 106 -3.34 -11.67 -14.94
C SER A 106 -2.18 -10.74 -14.61
N SER A 107 -1.29 -11.21 -13.75
CA SER A 107 -0.03 -10.51 -13.42
C SER A 107 0.91 -10.34 -14.62
N THR A 108 0.67 -11.07 -15.69
CA THR A 108 1.40 -10.96 -16.97
C THR A 108 0.73 -9.99 -17.94
N SER A 109 -0.39 -9.34 -17.54
CA SER A 109 -0.98 -8.28 -18.35
C SER A 109 0.02 -7.13 -18.52
N THR A 110 -0.11 -6.41 -19.61
CA THR A 110 0.79 -5.29 -19.95
C THR A 110 0.96 -4.30 -18.80
N VAL A 111 -0.12 -3.97 -18.10
CA VAL A 111 -0.11 -3.01 -16.97
C VAL A 111 0.56 -3.61 -15.72
N SER A 112 0.21 -4.85 -15.35
CA SER A 112 0.79 -5.52 -14.18
C SER A 112 2.30 -5.74 -14.34
N ALA A 113 2.74 -6.17 -15.52
CA ALA A 113 4.15 -6.34 -15.84
C ALA A 113 4.91 -5.01 -15.78
N ALA A 114 4.32 -3.91 -16.30
CA ALA A 114 4.91 -2.59 -16.25
C ALA A 114 5.08 -2.07 -14.81
N ILE A 115 4.08 -2.26 -13.94
CA ILE A 115 4.16 -1.91 -12.51
C ILE A 115 5.30 -2.69 -11.84
N SER A 116 5.38 -4.00 -12.05
CA SER A 116 6.42 -4.84 -11.46
C SER A 116 7.82 -4.43 -11.91
N ALA A 117 8.00 -4.13 -13.20
CA ALA A 117 9.26 -3.63 -13.77
C ALA A 117 9.63 -2.26 -13.20
N TYR A 118 8.65 -1.35 -13.06
CA TYR A 118 8.83 -0.04 -12.46
C TYR A 118 9.34 -0.13 -11.02
N ILE A 119 8.68 -0.92 -10.17
CA ILE A 119 9.08 -1.11 -8.77
C ILE A 119 10.50 -1.66 -8.68
N THR A 120 10.82 -2.68 -9.47
CA THR A 120 12.15 -3.29 -9.50
C THR A 120 13.22 -2.26 -9.86
N LYS A 121 12.97 -1.45 -10.89
CA LYS A 121 13.89 -0.39 -11.31
C LYS A 121 14.04 0.70 -10.27
N GLN A 122 12.93 1.19 -9.68
CA GLN A 122 13.01 2.23 -8.64
C GLN A 122 13.75 1.72 -7.41
N THR A 123 13.46 0.50 -6.98
CA THR A 123 14.19 -0.13 -5.86
C THR A 123 15.69 -0.26 -6.14
N SER A 124 16.10 -0.64 -7.35
CA SER A 124 17.53 -0.69 -7.73
C SER A 124 18.21 0.68 -7.73
N ASN A 125 17.45 1.75 -7.91
CA ASN A 125 17.91 3.14 -7.81
C ASN A 125 17.87 3.68 -6.37
N GLY A 126 17.50 2.86 -5.37
CA GLY A 126 17.35 3.29 -3.98
C GLY A 126 16.13 4.19 -3.74
N ILE A 127 15.11 4.10 -4.59
CA ILE A 127 13.83 4.80 -4.45
C ILE A 127 12.78 3.77 -4.05
N TYR A 128 12.27 3.89 -2.84
CA TYR A 128 11.36 2.92 -2.26
C TYR A 128 9.91 3.44 -2.29
N GLN A 129 9.13 2.90 -3.23
CA GLN A 129 7.73 3.26 -3.42
C GLN A 129 6.84 2.03 -3.25
N ARG A 130 5.64 2.21 -2.70
CA ARG A 130 4.65 1.16 -2.47
C ARG A 130 3.44 1.35 -3.35
N PHE A 131 2.86 0.25 -3.77
CA PHE A 131 1.63 0.24 -4.56
C PHE A 131 0.50 -0.38 -3.76
N PHE A 132 -0.64 0.32 -3.73
CA PHE A 132 -1.91 -0.25 -3.33
C PHE A 132 -2.77 -0.40 -4.57
N ILE A 133 -3.13 -1.64 -4.88
CA ILE A 133 -3.83 -2.02 -6.10
C ILE A 133 -5.19 -2.60 -5.70
N GLY A 134 -6.25 -2.21 -6.37
CA GLY A 134 -7.58 -2.77 -6.19
C GLY A 134 -8.12 -3.39 -7.46
N VAL A 135 -8.93 -4.43 -7.33
CA VAL A 135 -9.62 -5.09 -8.44
C VAL A 135 -10.99 -4.46 -8.64
N ASP A 136 -11.38 -4.19 -9.88
CA ASP A 136 -12.70 -3.60 -10.19
C ASP A 136 -13.75 -4.69 -10.43
N GLY A 137 -14.75 -4.74 -9.56
CA GLY A 137 -15.88 -5.66 -9.66
C GLY A 137 -17.19 -5.01 -10.17
N THR A 138 -17.14 -3.78 -10.67
CA THR A 138 -18.37 -3.08 -11.13
C THR A 138 -18.94 -3.64 -12.42
N THR A 139 -18.09 -4.15 -13.30
CA THR A 139 -18.47 -4.63 -14.63
C THR A 139 -18.48 -6.15 -14.74
N ALA A 140 -17.93 -6.87 -13.76
CA ALA A 140 -17.77 -8.30 -13.81
C ALA A 140 -17.77 -8.95 -12.41
N SER A 141 -18.21 -10.20 -12.34
CA SER A 141 -18.09 -11.00 -11.13
C SER A 141 -16.61 -11.36 -10.90
N VAL A 142 -16.05 -10.90 -9.78
CA VAL A 142 -14.67 -11.21 -9.38
C VAL A 142 -14.68 -12.43 -8.47
N ASN A 143 -14.01 -13.50 -8.88
CA ASN A 143 -13.85 -14.70 -8.08
C ASN A 143 -12.51 -14.70 -7.30
N ALA A 144 -12.47 -15.46 -6.21
CA ALA A 144 -11.27 -15.56 -5.36
C ALA A 144 -10.04 -16.04 -6.15
N THR A 145 -10.19 -17.05 -7.01
CA THR A 145 -9.08 -17.64 -7.80
C THR A 145 -8.39 -16.60 -8.70
N GLY A 146 -9.15 -15.73 -9.35
CA GLY A 146 -8.58 -14.67 -10.19
C GLY A 146 -7.76 -13.67 -9.37
N VAL A 147 -8.28 -13.26 -8.20
CA VAL A 147 -7.58 -12.34 -7.29
C VAL A 147 -6.32 -13.00 -6.73
N GLN A 148 -6.39 -14.28 -6.34
CA GLN A 148 -5.24 -15.08 -5.89
C GLN A 148 -4.14 -15.16 -6.96
N SER A 149 -4.54 -15.41 -8.21
CA SER A 149 -3.60 -15.49 -9.35
C SER A 149 -2.90 -14.16 -9.59
N LEU A 150 -3.62 -13.04 -9.49
CA LEU A 150 -3.04 -11.72 -9.62
C LEU A 150 -2.06 -11.41 -8.48
N ALA A 151 -2.44 -11.71 -7.22
CA ALA A 151 -1.58 -11.52 -6.06
C ALA A 151 -0.29 -12.34 -6.14
N THR A 152 -0.45 -13.64 -6.42
CA THR A 152 0.68 -14.60 -6.57
C THR A 152 1.62 -14.20 -7.69
N GLY A 153 1.07 -13.67 -8.77
CA GLY A 153 1.89 -13.24 -9.90
C GLY A 153 2.67 -11.96 -9.64
N PHE A 154 2.17 -11.04 -8.82
CA PHE A 154 2.97 -9.90 -8.36
C PHE A 154 4.10 -10.32 -7.43
N ASN A 155 3.81 -11.15 -6.44
CA ASN A 155 4.77 -11.68 -5.46
C ASN A 155 5.82 -10.64 -5.01
N ASN A 156 5.37 -9.47 -4.56
CA ASN A 156 6.22 -8.32 -4.29
C ASN A 156 5.94 -7.72 -2.91
N THR A 157 6.99 -7.42 -2.14
CA THR A 157 6.91 -6.84 -0.79
C THR A 157 6.43 -5.38 -0.78
N ARG A 158 6.36 -4.73 -1.95
CA ARG A 158 5.93 -3.33 -2.11
C ARG A 158 4.59 -3.20 -2.83
N ILE A 159 3.92 -4.32 -3.10
CA ILE A 159 2.56 -4.32 -3.67
C ILE A 159 1.60 -4.91 -2.66
N SER A 160 0.54 -4.18 -2.35
CA SER A 160 -0.60 -4.63 -1.57
C SER A 160 -1.83 -4.69 -2.47
N LEU A 161 -2.38 -5.88 -2.65
CA LEU A 161 -3.61 -6.08 -3.41
C LEU A 161 -4.80 -5.99 -2.46
N CYS A 162 -5.65 -4.97 -2.66
CA CYS A 162 -6.77 -4.68 -1.78
C CYS A 162 -8.07 -5.32 -2.28
N PHE A 163 -8.81 -5.92 -1.38
CA PHE A 163 -10.11 -6.52 -1.62
C PHE A 163 -11.10 -6.08 -0.52
N PRO A 164 -12.39 -5.87 -0.76
CA PRO A 164 -13.21 -6.37 -1.85
C PRO A 164 -13.14 -5.52 -3.15
N ALA A 165 -13.60 -6.16 -4.23
CA ALA A 165 -13.60 -5.57 -5.58
C ALA A 165 -14.80 -4.65 -5.87
N LEU A 166 -15.86 -4.73 -5.08
CA LEU A 166 -17.10 -3.99 -5.25
C LEU A 166 -17.52 -3.32 -3.94
N LEU A 167 -17.85 -2.06 -4.02
CA LEU A 167 -18.20 -1.21 -2.89
C LEU A 167 -19.43 -0.37 -3.22
N ASN A 168 -20.28 -0.10 -2.22
CA ASN A 168 -21.33 0.90 -2.32
C ASN A 168 -20.83 2.23 -1.80
N TYR A 169 -20.95 3.26 -2.59
CA TYR A 169 -20.60 4.63 -2.24
C TYR A 169 -21.85 5.52 -2.21
N ASN A 170 -21.91 6.39 -1.20
CA ASN A 170 -22.96 7.40 -1.08
C ASN A 170 -22.31 8.79 -1.13
N PRO A 171 -22.61 9.60 -2.16
CA PRO A 171 -22.04 10.95 -2.29
C PRO A 171 -22.63 11.96 -1.28
N GLY A 172 -23.69 11.58 -0.56
CA GLY A 172 -24.50 12.49 0.24
C GLY A 172 -25.46 13.35 -0.61
N LEU A 173 -26.21 14.21 0.07
CA LEU A 173 -27.04 15.22 -0.58
C LEU A 173 -26.18 16.41 -1.01
N ASN A 174 -26.20 16.70 -2.31
CA ASN A 174 -25.67 17.95 -2.85
C ASN A 174 -26.70 18.58 -3.80
N THR A 175 -27.52 19.45 -3.24
CA THR A 175 -28.61 20.12 -3.99
C THR A 175 -28.08 21.03 -5.09
N SER A 176 -26.89 21.58 -4.95
CA SER A 176 -26.26 22.45 -5.96
C SER A 176 -25.91 21.70 -7.26
N ASN A 177 -25.61 20.40 -7.15
CA ASN A 177 -25.27 19.56 -8.30
C ASN A 177 -26.39 18.58 -8.68
N GLY A 178 -27.58 18.71 -8.10
CA GLY A 178 -28.70 17.79 -8.33
C GLY A 178 -28.47 16.37 -7.80
N LEU A 179 -27.47 16.17 -6.92
CA LEU A 179 -27.19 14.86 -6.32
C LEU A 179 -28.25 14.51 -5.29
N THR A 180 -28.79 13.30 -5.42
CA THR A 180 -29.70 12.70 -4.43
C THR A 180 -28.92 11.79 -3.48
N ASN A 181 -29.49 11.52 -2.30
CA ASN A 181 -28.89 10.59 -1.33
C ASN A 181 -29.07 9.13 -1.78
N ALA A 182 -28.48 8.79 -2.93
CA ALA A 182 -28.54 7.46 -3.53
C ALA A 182 -27.15 6.82 -3.54
N THR A 183 -27.11 5.52 -3.29
CA THR A 183 -25.88 4.72 -3.36
C THR A 183 -25.66 4.19 -4.77
N PHE A 184 -24.42 4.12 -5.18
CA PHE A 184 -24.01 3.46 -6.41
C PHE A 184 -22.75 2.63 -6.21
N ASN A 185 -22.49 1.72 -7.14
CA ASN A 185 -21.33 0.82 -7.05
C ASN A 185 -20.07 1.50 -7.56
N ILE A 186 -18.96 1.28 -6.83
CA ILE A 186 -17.60 1.66 -7.24
C ILE A 186 -16.69 0.45 -7.10
N GLY A 187 -15.58 0.43 -7.86
CA GLY A 187 -14.64 -0.69 -7.89
C GLY A 187 -13.64 -0.66 -6.73
N GLY A 188 -12.93 -1.77 -6.55
CA GLY A 188 -11.96 -1.95 -5.47
C GLY A 188 -10.70 -1.08 -5.58
N GLN A 189 -10.43 -0.44 -6.72
CA GLN A 189 -9.38 0.57 -6.84
C GLN A 189 -9.59 1.75 -5.88
N TYR A 190 -10.83 2.03 -5.54
CA TYR A 190 -11.17 3.04 -4.52
C TYR A 190 -10.96 2.53 -3.09
N MET A 191 -11.13 1.22 -2.85
CA MET A 191 -10.70 0.60 -1.58
C MET A 191 -9.19 0.73 -1.40
N ALA A 192 -8.42 0.49 -2.46
CA ALA A 192 -6.97 0.65 -2.42
C ALA A 192 -6.56 2.09 -2.07
N ALA A 193 -7.26 3.11 -2.60
CA ALA A 193 -7.02 4.51 -2.26
C ALA A 193 -7.34 4.80 -0.77
N ALA A 194 -8.45 4.27 -0.25
CA ALA A 194 -8.82 4.44 1.14
C ALA A 194 -7.80 3.77 2.09
N VAL A 195 -7.40 2.53 1.82
CA VAL A 195 -6.40 1.80 2.61
C VAL A 195 -5.02 2.46 2.53
N ALA A 196 -4.63 2.97 1.35
CA ALA A 196 -3.42 3.77 1.21
C ALA A 196 -3.47 5.02 2.11
N GLY A 197 -4.63 5.69 2.20
CA GLY A 197 -4.88 6.78 3.14
C GLY A 197 -4.68 6.35 4.59
N VAL A 198 -5.23 5.20 4.99
CA VAL A 198 -5.01 4.62 6.33
C VAL A 198 -3.54 4.38 6.59
N PHE A 199 -2.80 3.82 5.62
CA PHE A 199 -1.38 3.52 5.76
C PHE A 199 -0.54 4.79 5.97
N VAL A 200 -0.70 5.80 5.11
CA VAL A 200 0.08 7.04 5.21
C VAL A 200 -0.37 7.95 6.37
N GLY A 201 -1.60 7.77 6.86
CA GLY A 201 -2.15 8.47 8.02
C GLY A 201 -1.69 7.91 9.37
N GLN A 202 -0.95 6.78 9.39
CA GLN A 202 -0.42 6.25 10.66
C GLN A 202 0.68 7.15 11.22
N PRO A 203 0.81 7.24 12.56
CA PRO A 203 1.86 8.05 13.20
C PRO A 203 3.27 7.54 12.91
N SER A 204 3.43 6.27 12.56
CA SER A 204 4.69 5.64 12.19
C SER A 204 4.44 4.54 11.17
N VAL A 205 5.38 4.32 10.26
CA VAL A 205 5.35 3.21 9.29
C VAL A 205 5.43 1.84 9.95
N SER A 206 5.92 1.75 11.19
CA SER A 206 5.92 0.53 12.01
C SER A 206 4.52 0.21 12.58
N THR A 207 3.59 1.17 12.54
CA THR A 207 2.21 0.94 12.98
C THR A 207 1.47 0.12 11.94
N PRO A 208 0.97 -1.08 12.28
CA PRO A 208 0.26 -1.91 11.32
C PRO A 208 -1.07 -1.29 10.92
N VAL A 209 -1.47 -1.50 9.67
CA VAL A 209 -2.83 -1.17 9.20
C VAL A 209 -3.85 -2.23 9.61
N THR A 210 -3.39 -3.36 10.14
CA THR A 210 -4.23 -4.42 10.71
C THR A 210 -5.16 -3.85 11.77
N ASN A 211 -6.43 -4.21 11.69
CA ASN A 211 -7.49 -3.75 12.60
C ASN A 211 -7.66 -2.22 12.66
N LYS A 212 -7.36 -1.52 11.56
CA LYS A 212 -7.65 -0.09 11.40
C LYS A 212 -8.96 0.07 10.65
N GLN A 213 -9.73 1.09 11.05
CA GLN A 213 -10.98 1.44 10.40
C GLN A 213 -10.74 2.13 9.07
N VAL A 214 -11.60 1.84 8.09
CA VAL A 214 -11.59 2.45 6.75
C VAL A 214 -12.92 3.19 6.58
N TYR A 215 -12.85 4.42 6.13
CA TYR A 215 -14.01 5.32 5.99
C TYR A 215 -14.33 5.59 4.52
N GLY A 216 -15.54 6.11 4.29
CA GLY A 216 -15.96 6.65 3.01
C GLY A 216 -16.85 5.73 2.17
N PHE A 217 -17.24 4.57 2.69
CA PHE A 217 -18.16 3.63 2.01
C PHE A 217 -19.49 3.54 2.74
N ALA A 218 -20.55 3.30 1.99
CA ALA A 218 -21.88 3.03 2.55
C ALA A 218 -22.04 1.55 2.90
N ASP A 219 -21.59 0.65 2.00
CA ASP A 219 -21.62 -0.80 2.24
C ASP A 219 -20.61 -1.57 1.37
N ILE A 220 -20.41 -2.84 1.70
CA ILE A 220 -19.72 -3.84 0.90
C ILE A 220 -20.77 -4.87 0.47
N PRO A 221 -21.21 -4.90 -0.81
CA PRO A 221 -22.28 -5.81 -1.26
C PRO A 221 -21.94 -7.28 -1.06
N SER A 222 -20.67 -7.65 -1.21
CA SER A 222 -20.20 -9.02 -1.01
C SER A 222 -19.44 -9.09 0.31
N GLN A 223 -20.14 -9.45 1.38
CA GLN A 223 -19.54 -9.66 2.69
C GLN A 223 -18.58 -10.83 2.65
N ILE A 224 -17.36 -10.62 3.12
CA ILE A 224 -16.35 -11.67 3.26
C ILE A 224 -16.46 -12.24 4.67
N SER A 225 -16.73 -13.53 4.78
CA SER A 225 -16.71 -14.21 6.07
C SER A 225 -15.28 -14.32 6.62
N SER A 226 -15.13 -14.49 7.94
CA SER A 226 -13.79 -14.72 8.53
C SER A 226 -13.14 -15.97 7.98
N VAL A 227 -13.94 -17.02 7.68
CA VAL A 227 -13.47 -18.28 7.11
C VAL A 227 -12.99 -18.05 5.67
N ASP A 228 -13.76 -17.35 4.84
CA ASP A 228 -13.34 -17.02 3.48
C ASP A 228 -12.07 -16.17 3.46
N ALA A 229 -11.99 -15.18 4.36
CA ALA A 229 -10.78 -14.36 4.47
C ALA A 229 -9.54 -15.22 4.79
N ALA A 230 -9.65 -16.08 5.81
CA ALA A 230 -8.56 -16.95 6.24
C ALA A 230 -8.17 -18.01 5.20
N THR A 231 -9.12 -18.49 4.41
CA THR A 231 -8.88 -19.59 3.44
C THR A 231 -8.48 -19.06 2.05
N ASN A 232 -9.16 -18.01 1.59
CA ASN A 232 -9.12 -17.62 0.18
C ASN A 232 -8.33 -16.34 -0.10
N TYR A 233 -8.03 -15.52 0.91
CA TYR A 233 -7.41 -14.22 0.69
C TYR A 233 -6.11 -14.02 1.45
N LEU A 234 -6.11 -14.17 2.77
CA LEU A 234 -4.91 -13.90 3.59
C LEU A 234 -3.69 -14.77 3.23
N PRO A 235 -3.84 -16.09 2.95
CA PRO A 235 -2.70 -16.94 2.57
C PRO A 235 -2.02 -16.53 1.27
N TYR A 236 -2.72 -15.77 0.42
CA TYR A 236 -2.21 -15.27 -0.86
C TYR A 236 -1.72 -13.82 -0.79
N GLY A 237 -1.61 -13.25 0.40
CA GLY A 237 -1.14 -11.87 0.58
C GLY A 237 -2.12 -10.81 0.10
N ILE A 238 -3.43 -11.11 0.13
CA ILE A 238 -4.49 -10.19 -0.26
C ILE A 238 -4.96 -9.44 0.98
N LEU A 239 -4.76 -8.12 0.98
CA LEU A 239 -5.24 -7.23 2.01
C LEU A 239 -6.76 -7.12 1.91
N THR A 240 -7.45 -7.60 2.94
CA THR A 240 -8.91 -7.71 2.95
C THR A 240 -9.52 -6.72 3.93
N VAL A 241 -10.56 -6.01 3.47
CA VAL A 241 -11.40 -5.15 4.32
C VAL A 241 -12.76 -5.80 4.48
N ARG A 242 -13.27 -5.83 5.70
CA ARG A 242 -14.60 -6.37 6.01
C ARG A 242 -15.41 -5.44 6.89
N LYS A 243 -16.71 -5.61 6.84
CA LYS A 243 -17.66 -4.97 7.76
C LYS A 243 -17.74 -5.80 9.04
N LYS A 244 -17.52 -5.18 10.19
CA LYS A 244 -17.72 -5.80 11.51
C LYS A 244 -19.17 -5.63 11.97
N ARG A 245 -19.51 -6.24 13.12
CA ARG A 245 -20.85 -6.18 13.73
C ARG A 245 -21.26 -4.75 14.12
N ASP A 246 -20.29 -3.86 14.34
CA ASP A 246 -20.51 -2.44 14.62
C ASP A 246 -20.95 -1.63 13.39
N GLY A 247 -21.02 -2.27 12.23
CA GLY A 247 -21.37 -1.64 10.94
C GLY A 247 -20.20 -0.96 10.25
N ASN A 248 -19.03 -0.87 10.87
CA ASN A 248 -17.85 -0.21 10.33
C ASN A 248 -16.96 -1.16 9.53
N PHE A 249 -16.14 -0.58 8.65
CA PHE A 249 -15.20 -1.32 7.78
C PHE A 249 -13.81 -1.33 8.41
N TRP A 250 -13.18 -2.50 8.43
CA TRP A 250 -11.89 -2.70 9.09
C TRP A 250 -10.96 -3.52 8.23
N VAL A 251 -9.70 -3.10 8.16
CA VAL A 251 -8.63 -3.92 7.58
C VAL A 251 -8.41 -5.14 8.45
N LEU A 252 -8.49 -6.34 7.84
CA LEU A 252 -8.24 -7.58 8.57
C LEU A 252 -6.76 -7.76 8.88
N HIS A 253 -5.92 -7.63 7.85
CA HIS A 253 -4.48 -7.80 7.97
C HIS A 253 -3.75 -6.96 6.93
N GLY A 254 -2.68 -6.29 7.33
CA GLY A 254 -1.86 -5.44 6.49
C GLY A 254 -0.83 -6.23 5.68
N LEU A 255 -1.24 -6.76 4.52
CA LEU A 255 -0.47 -7.72 3.74
C LEU A 255 0.12 -7.14 2.47
N THR A 256 1.30 -7.61 2.11
CA THR A 256 1.89 -7.50 0.78
C THR A 256 1.58 -8.76 -0.03
N THR A 257 1.75 -8.70 -1.35
CA THR A 257 1.57 -9.87 -2.22
C THR A 257 2.71 -10.91 -2.12
N ASN A 258 3.78 -10.63 -1.38
CA ASN A 258 4.85 -11.60 -1.14
C ASN A 258 4.59 -12.40 0.12
N VAL A 259 4.25 -13.66 -0.05
CA VAL A 259 3.92 -14.61 1.03
C VAL A 259 5.04 -15.60 1.34
N SER A 260 6.25 -15.36 0.86
CA SER A 260 7.38 -16.27 1.03
C SER A 260 7.73 -16.50 2.50
N THR A 261 7.64 -15.46 3.31
CA THR A 261 7.82 -15.51 4.77
C THR A 261 6.85 -14.55 5.45
N TRP A 262 6.57 -14.77 6.72
CA TRP A 262 5.75 -13.83 7.51
C TRP A 262 6.37 -12.41 7.59
N LEU A 263 7.71 -12.30 7.51
CA LEU A 263 8.42 -11.02 7.48
C LEU A 263 8.17 -10.26 6.17
N THR A 264 8.16 -10.95 5.04
CA THR A 264 7.91 -10.33 3.71
C THR A 264 6.44 -10.03 3.48
N GLN A 265 5.56 -10.74 4.17
CA GLN A 265 4.11 -10.61 4.03
C GLN A 265 3.57 -9.34 4.70
N GLU A 266 4.18 -8.86 5.77
CA GLU A 266 3.67 -7.74 6.56
C GLU A 266 4.12 -6.38 6.01
N ILE A 267 3.16 -5.46 5.73
CA ILE A 267 3.46 -4.13 5.17
C ILE A 267 4.35 -3.33 6.10
N SER A 268 4.03 -3.27 7.40
CA SER A 268 4.72 -2.43 8.36
C SER A 268 6.19 -2.83 8.52
N ILE A 269 6.49 -4.12 8.52
CA ILE A 269 7.88 -4.62 8.60
C ILE A 269 8.69 -4.19 7.37
N ASN A 270 8.12 -4.36 6.18
CA ASN A 270 8.79 -3.97 4.93
C ASN A 270 8.95 -2.44 4.81
N ALA A 271 7.97 -1.67 5.29
CA ALA A 271 8.04 -0.22 5.29
C ALA A 271 9.14 0.31 6.21
N VAL A 272 9.35 -0.32 7.37
CA VAL A 272 10.45 0.02 8.28
C VAL A 272 11.81 -0.15 7.59
N GLY A 273 12.00 -1.24 6.83
CA GLY A 273 13.23 -1.47 6.06
C GLY A 273 13.49 -0.37 5.03
N ASP A 274 12.45 0.07 4.32
CA ASP A 274 12.55 1.13 3.33
C ASP A 274 12.90 2.50 3.96
N VAL A 275 12.27 2.84 5.09
CA VAL A 275 12.56 4.08 5.83
C VAL A 275 13.97 4.05 6.41
N LEU A 276 14.38 2.91 6.98
CA LEU A 276 15.74 2.75 7.51
C LEU A 276 16.80 2.96 6.42
N ALA A 277 16.61 2.37 5.25
CA ALA A 277 17.51 2.53 4.11
C ALA A 277 17.58 4.00 3.65
N ASN A 278 16.44 4.69 3.56
CA ASN A 278 16.38 6.11 3.22
C ASN A 278 17.08 6.99 4.26
N ASN A 279 16.87 6.73 5.55
CA ASN A 279 17.50 7.50 6.62
C ASN A 279 19.03 7.35 6.60
N ILE A 280 19.54 6.12 6.48
CA ILE A 280 20.99 5.87 6.38
C ILE A 280 21.58 6.58 5.15
N LYS A 281 20.92 6.46 3.99
CA LYS A 281 21.35 7.13 2.77
C LYS A 281 21.42 8.65 2.98
N SER A 282 20.36 9.25 3.49
CA SER A 282 20.27 10.68 3.74
C SER A 282 21.35 11.17 4.72
N ASP A 283 21.56 10.44 5.81
CA ASP A 283 22.53 10.82 6.83
C ASP A 283 23.98 10.74 6.30
N LEU A 284 24.28 9.73 5.47
CA LEU A 284 25.59 9.60 4.83
C LEU A 284 25.83 10.68 3.77
N GLU A 285 24.82 11.04 2.97
CA GLU A 285 24.88 12.11 1.99
C GLU A 285 25.06 13.48 2.69
N ASN A 286 24.28 13.75 3.70
CA ASN A 286 24.33 15.01 4.46
C ASN A 286 25.61 15.17 5.27
N SER A 287 26.29 14.09 5.62
CA SER A 287 27.57 14.13 6.35
C SER A 287 28.76 14.39 5.43
N TYR A 288 28.54 14.60 4.13
CA TYR A 288 29.59 14.80 3.11
C TYR A 288 30.66 13.70 3.09
N LEU A 289 30.32 12.49 3.55
CA LEU A 289 31.22 11.34 3.58
C LEU A 289 31.36 10.72 2.19
N VAL A 290 30.32 10.79 1.38
CA VAL A 290 30.33 10.35 -0.02
C VAL A 290 31.16 11.34 -0.84
N GLY A 291 32.16 10.82 -1.57
CA GLY A 291 33.12 11.66 -2.32
C GLY A 291 34.33 12.10 -1.51
N GLY A 292 34.37 11.81 -0.22
CA GLY A 292 35.54 12.07 0.63
C GLY A 292 36.70 11.07 0.39
N PRO A 293 37.93 11.40 0.85
CA PRO A 293 39.07 10.49 0.74
C PRO A 293 38.88 9.28 1.65
N MET A 294 39.27 8.10 1.17
CA MET A 294 39.14 6.85 1.93
C MET A 294 40.29 6.73 2.94
N THR A 295 40.15 7.38 4.07
CA THR A 295 41.08 7.30 5.19
C THR A 295 40.47 6.49 6.35
N LYS A 296 41.29 6.06 7.31
CA LYS A 296 40.80 5.38 8.50
C LYS A 296 39.78 6.25 9.28
N ASN A 297 40.00 7.56 9.33
CA ASN A 297 39.09 8.48 10.01
C ASN A 297 37.76 8.60 9.27
N THR A 298 37.76 8.68 7.94
CA THR A 298 36.55 8.72 7.12
C THR A 298 35.73 7.42 7.27
N LEU A 299 36.40 6.28 7.26
CA LEU A 299 35.73 4.99 7.47
C LEU A 299 35.11 4.88 8.88
N SER A 300 35.81 5.37 9.91
CA SER A 300 35.24 5.45 11.26
C SER A 300 34.06 6.41 11.35
N ALA A 301 34.11 7.53 10.62
CA ALA A 301 32.98 8.46 10.56
C ALA A 301 31.76 7.84 9.87
N VAL A 302 31.94 7.12 8.76
CA VAL A 302 30.85 6.35 8.09
C VAL A 302 30.18 5.39 9.08
N LEU A 303 30.99 4.61 9.83
CA LEU A 303 30.47 3.67 10.81
C LEU A 303 29.71 4.38 11.94
N GLY A 304 30.24 5.49 12.44
CA GLY A 304 29.62 6.31 13.47
C GLY A 304 28.28 6.93 13.03
N THR A 305 28.21 7.41 11.78
CA THR A 305 26.97 7.94 11.20
C THR A 305 25.90 6.86 11.13
N VAL A 306 26.22 5.69 10.57
CA VAL A 306 25.26 4.57 10.49
C VAL A 306 24.83 4.11 11.88
N GLN A 307 25.75 4.03 12.84
CA GLN A 307 25.43 3.69 14.23
C GLN A 307 24.49 4.72 14.86
N GLY A 308 24.70 6.01 14.61
CA GLY A 308 23.84 7.09 15.08
C GLY A 308 22.43 6.97 14.51
N THR A 309 22.29 6.74 13.19
CA THR A 309 21.00 6.51 12.53
C THR A 309 20.27 5.30 13.12
N LEU A 310 20.96 4.18 13.30
CA LEU A 310 20.37 2.97 13.91
C LEU A 310 19.89 3.22 15.34
N THR A 311 20.67 3.93 16.15
CA THR A 311 20.29 4.28 17.52
C THR A 311 19.06 5.19 17.55
N ASN A 312 18.99 6.21 16.67
CA ASN A 312 17.83 7.07 16.53
C ASN A 312 16.59 6.28 16.06
N THR A 313 16.79 5.30 15.19
CA THR A 313 15.72 4.43 14.71
C THR A 313 15.16 3.53 15.81
N ILE A 314 15.99 3.05 16.75
CA ILE A 314 15.53 2.36 17.96
C ILE A 314 14.75 3.32 18.85
N SER A 315 15.27 4.52 19.10
CA SER A 315 14.63 5.50 19.97
C SER A 315 13.25 5.95 19.46
N SER A 316 13.07 5.96 18.13
CA SER A 316 11.77 6.25 17.49
C SER A 316 10.82 5.04 17.44
N GLY A 317 11.23 3.86 17.89
CA GLY A 317 10.41 2.65 17.92
C GLY A 317 10.21 1.98 16.54
N LEU A 318 10.98 2.36 15.53
CA LEU A 318 10.93 1.73 14.21
C LEU A 318 11.56 0.34 14.21
N ILE A 319 12.71 0.18 14.90
CA ILE A 319 13.36 -1.10 15.11
C ILE A 319 13.54 -1.35 16.60
N GLN A 320 13.63 -2.61 16.99
CA GLN A 320 13.86 -3.00 18.40
C GLN A 320 15.34 -3.06 18.76
N ALA A 321 16.16 -3.54 17.82
CA ALA A 321 17.59 -3.73 18.02
C ALA A 321 18.32 -3.83 16.70
N TYR A 322 19.63 -3.65 16.73
CA TYR A 322 20.53 -4.03 15.66
C TYR A 322 21.77 -4.76 16.20
N GLN A 323 22.42 -5.53 15.35
CA GLN A 323 23.64 -6.25 15.70
C GLN A 323 24.55 -6.45 14.47
N ASN A 324 25.78 -6.89 14.71
CA ASN A 324 26.74 -7.20 13.65
C ASN A 324 27.02 -6.01 12.69
N LEU A 325 27.02 -4.78 13.22
CA LEU A 325 27.39 -3.62 12.45
C LEU A 325 28.88 -3.72 12.09
N GLY A 326 29.17 -3.82 10.81
CA GLY A 326 30.52 -3.95 10.27
C GLY A 326 30.72 -3.09 9.04
N LEU A 327 31.99 -2.80 8.74
CA LEU A 327 32.40 -2.05 7.59
C LEU A 327 33.56 -2.77 6.89
N SER A 328 33.51 -2.87 5.58
CA SER A 328 34.56 -3.42 4.75
C SER A 328 34.71 -2.65 3.45
N VAL A 329 35.92 -2.56 2.94
CA VAL A 329 36.20 -2.04 1.61
C VAL A 329 36.00 -3.16 0.60
N ASN A 330 35.31 -2.89 -0.51
CA ASN A 330 35.10 -3.87 -1.55
C ASN A 330 36.43 -4.12 -2.33
N PRO A 331 37.01 -5.32 -2.29
CA PRO A 331 38.29 -5.57 -2.98
C PRO A 331 38.23 -5.43 -4.49
N ALA A 332 37.06 -5.70 -5.09
CA ALA A 332 36.83 -5.60 -6.54
C ALA A 332 36.55 -4.15 -6.99
N ALA A 333 36.17 -3.27 -6.07
CA ALA A 333 35.89 -1.86 -6.32
C ALA A 333 36.44 -1.04 -5.13
N PRO A 334 37.72 -0.69 -5.10
CA PRO A 334 38.37 -0.08 -3.93
C PRO A 334 37.80 1.27 -3.50
N THR A 335 36.99 1.90 -4.33
CA THR A 335 36.26 3.13 -4.01
C THR A 335 34.90 2.89 -3.34
N THR A 336 34.51 1.62 -3.12
CA THR A 336 33.23 1.23 -2.55
C THR A 336 33.43 0.71 -1.13
N VAL A 337 32.69 1.28 -0.19
CA VAL A 337 32.62 0.84 1.20
C VAL A 337 31.31 0.11 1.42
N ASN A 338 31.39 -1.12 1.92
CA ASN A 338 30.23 -1.92 2.31
C ASN A 338 30.00 -1.77 3.80
N VAL A 339 28.82 -1.35 4.18
CA VAL A 339 28.34 -1.37 5.56
C VAL A 339 27.30 -2.49 5.69
N THR A 340 27.51 -3.37 6.65
CA THR A 340 26.62 -4.51 6.92
C THR A 340 26.11 -4.48 8.35
N PHE A 341 24.86 -4.79 8.55
CA PHE A 341 24.25 -4.95 9.88
C PHE A 341 23.01 -5.85 9.77
N GLN A 342 22.55 -6.32 10.92
CA GLN A 342 21.28 -7.01 11.07
C GLN A 342 20.40 -6.19 12.00
N TYR A 343 19.09 -6.16 11.76
CA TYR A 343 18.15 -5.45 12.63
C TYR A 343 16.90 -6.29 12.90
N ALA A 344 16.28 -6.05 14.04
CA ALA A 344 15.00 -6.58 14.42
C ALA A 344 13.96 -5.47 14.27
N PRO A 345 12.99 -5.59 13.33
CA PRO A 345 11.91 -4.61 13.19
C PRO A 345 10.98 -4.66 14.40
N THR A 346 10.19 -3.61 14.60
CA THR A 346 9.07 -3.67 15.54
C THR A 346 7.96 -4.52 14.93
N TYR A 347 7.59 -5.60 15.63
CA TYR A 347 6.59 -6.56 15.16
C TYR A 347 5.18 -6.11 15.52
N PRO A 348 4.22 -6.20 14.59
CA PRO A 348 2.82 -5.96 14.88
C PRO A 348 2.22 -7.12 15.68
N ILE A 349 1.25 -6.82 16.54
CA ILE A 349 0.39 -7.84 17.14
C ILE A 349 -0.79 -8.06 16.19
N ASN A 350 -0.69 -9.06 15.32
CA ASN A 350 -1.74 -9.38 14.36
C ASN A 350 -2.78 -10.34 14.93
N TYR A 351 -2.38 -11.21 15.88
CA TYR A 351 -3.26 -12.23 16.46
C TYR A 351 -3.07 -12.29 17.98
N ILE A 352 -4.20 -12.41 18.66
CA ILE A 352 -4.22 -12.72 20.11
C ILE A 352 -4.99 -14.03 20.27
N GLN A 353 -4.31 -15.06 20.75
CA GLN A 353 -4.93 -16.33 21.08
C GLN A 353 -5.30 -16.34 22.55
N VAL A 354 -6.59 -16.45 22.86
CA VAL A 354 -7.09 -16.60 24.22
C VAL A 354 -7.48 -18.07 24.43
N VAL A 355 -6.85 -18.69 25.41
CA VAL A 355 -7.13 -20.09 25.78
C VAL A 355 -7.81 -20.09 27.14
N PHE A 356 -8.94 -20.73 27.26
CA PHE A 356 -9.65 -20.90 28.55
C PHE A 356 -10.18 -22.33 28.69
N SER A 357 -10.30 -22.79 29.91
CA SER A 357 -10.96 -24.05 30.22
C SER A 357 -12.04 -23.82 31.27
N LEU A 358 -13.12 -24.57 31.14
CA LEU A 358 -14.17 -24.64 32.16
C LEU A 358 -13.93 -25.87 33.05
N ASN A 359 -13.74 -25.66 34.37
CA ASN A 359 -13.71 -26.76 35.30
C ASN A 359 -15.18 -27.17 35.61
N THR A 360 -15.58 -28.29 35.04
CA THR A 360 -16.95 -28.79 35.15
C THR A 360 -17.31 -29.26 36.57
N GLN A 361 -16.32 -29.53 37.43
CA GLN A 361 -16.57 -29.96 38.81
C GLN A 361 -16.79 -28.78 39.76
N THR A 362 -16.10 -27.66 39.53
CA THR A 362 -16.17 -26.49 40.41
C THR A 362 -16.93 -25.32 39.81
N GLY A 363 -17.29 -25.37 38.53
CA GLY A 363 -17.87 -24.25 37.78
C GLY A 363 -16.91 -23.09 37.56
N GLN A 364 -15.64 -23.21 37.95
CA GLN A 364 -14.65 -22.16 37.76
C GLN A 364 -14.06 -22.17 36.37
N VAL A 365 -13.90 -20.99 35.80
CA VAL A 365 -13.15 -20.78 34.54
C VAL A 365 -11.67 -20.67 34.90
N VAL A 366 -10.86 -21.59 34.40
CA VAL A 366 -9.40 -21.61 34.61
C VAL A 366 -8.72 -21.17 33.34
N TYR A 367 -7.87 -20.16 33.42
CA TYR A 367 -7.02 -19.71 32.33
C TYR A 367 -5.78 -20.59 32.23
N GLY A 368 -5.62 -21.33 31.15
CA GLY A 368 -4.47 -22.18 30.86
C GLY A 368 -4.85 -23.63 30.48
N ASN A 369 -4.27 -24.13 29.43
CA ASN A 369 -4.37 -25.51 28.91
C ASN A 369 -5.76 -25.99 28.51
N ALA A 370 -6.51 -25.24 27.73
CA ALA A 370 -7.83 -25.65 27.28
C ALA A 370 -7.94 -25.88 25.77
N GLN A 371 -8.87 -26.76 25.43
CA GLN A 371 -9.13 -27.21 24.05
C GLN A 371 -10.00 -26.27 23.20
N SER A 372 -10.26 -25.05 23.63
CA SER A 372 -11.01 -24.08 22.81
C SER A 372 -10.10 -22.89 22.49
N ASN A 373 -9.68 -22.79 21.25
CA ASN A 373 -8.91 -21.68 20.74
C ASN A 373 -9.86 -20.63 20.16
N LEU A 374 -9.98 -19.47 20.81
CA LEU A 374 -10.59 -18.30 20.22
C LEU A 374 -9.48 -17.47 19.55
N VAL A 375 -9.45 -17.48 18.24
CA VAL A 375 -8.57 -16.58 17.48
C VAL A 375 -9.36 -15.31 17.22
N VAL A 376 -8.90 -14.19 17.78
CA VAL A 376 -9.46 -12.87 17.49
C VAL A 376 -8.66 -12.26 16.36
N TYR A 377 -9.30 -12.10 15.22
CA TYR A 377 -8.76 -11.39 14.05
C TYR A 377 -9.08 -9.91 14.12
#